data_dbd39e2487932e51e8af3936baabf050
#
_entry.id   dbd39e2487932e51e8af3936baabf050
#
_cell.length_a   1.000
_cell.length_b   1.000
_cell.length_c   1.000
_cell.angle_alpha   90.00
_cell.angle_beta   90.00
_cell.angle_gamma   90.00
#
_symmetry.space_group_name_H-M   'P 1'
#
loop_
_entity.id
_entity.type
_entity.pdbx_description
1 polymer ?
#
loop_
_entity_poly.entity_id
_entity_poly.type
_entity_poly.pdbx_seq_one_letter_code
_entity_poly.pdbx_strand_id
1 'polypeptide(L)'
;NAITVRVDGIEKCKMELREDNYDGTKRVELHCHTKMSAMDGLNDVETIVKTAARWGHPAVAITDHGVVQSFPDAASAAAKLAKDDKNPVNIKIIYGMEGYVFDDSDCINEDGSIDYKKKGTNHIILLAATQEGLKNIYKMVSLSHIEYFYRKPRLPKSVISKYREGVI
;
A
#
# COMPACT_ATOMS: atom_id res chain seq x y z
N ASN A 1 26.95 22.26 14.04
CA ASN A 1 27.45 22.78 12.76
C ASN A 1 26.39 22.46 11.71
N ALA A 2 25.70 23.48 11.19
CA ALA A 2 24.78 23.31 10.07
C ALA A 2 25.57 23.25 8.75
N ILE A 3 25.22 22.32 7.88
CA ILE A 3 25.74 22.28 6.50
C ILE A 3 24.95 23.33 5.72
N THR A 4 25.66 24.32 5.18
CA THR A 4 25.05 25.35 4.33
C THR A 4 25.49 25.10 2.89
N VAL A 5 24.54 24.99 1.97
CA VAL A 5 24.80 24.91 0.53
C VAL A 5 24.62 26.29 -0.07
N ARG A 6 25.68 26.84 -0.66
CA ARG A 6 25.62 28.07 -1.45
C ARG A 6 25.36 27.74 -2.90
N VAL A 7 24.32 28.35 -3.48
CA VAL A 7 23.94 28.14 -4.88
C VAL A 7 24.44 29.34 -5.68
N ASP A 8 25.40 29.11 -6.59
CA ASP A 8 25.97 30.14 -7.46
C ASP A 8 25.29 30.19 -8.85
N GLY A 9 24.50 29.15 -9.20
CA GLY A 9 23.71 29.12 -10.42
C GLY A 9 22.69 27.98 -10.40
N ILE A 10 21.61 28.14 -11.15
CA ILE A 10 20.58 27.12 -11.33
C ILE A 10 20.34 26.95 -12.84
N GLU A 11 20.55 25.74 -13.33
CA GLU A 11 20.25 25.36 -14.71
C GLU A 11 19.10 24.35 -14.74
N LYS A 12 18.18 24.54 -15.70
CA LYS A 12 17.12 23.59 -15.94
C LYS A 12 17.65 22.40 -16.73
N CYS A 13 17.74 21.24 -16.10
CA CYS A 13 18.10 20.01 -16.79
C CYS A 13 16.89 19.12 -17.03
N LYS A 14 16.95 18.30 -18.09
CA LYS A 14 15.98 17.25 -18.34
C LYS A 14 16.36 16.03 -17.50
N MET A 15 15.47 15.63 -16.61
CA MET A 15 15.67 14.40 -15.83
C MET A 15 15.50 13.20 -16.76
N GLU A 16 16.53 12.38 -16.86
CA GLU A 16 16.43 11.08 -17.53
C GLU A 16 15.71 10.09 -16.61
N LEU A 17 14.63 9.52 -17.11
CA LEU A 17 13.90 8.48 -16.39
C LEU A 17 14.68 7.16 -16.50
N ARG A 18 14.80 6.45 -15.39
CA ARG A 18 15.38 5.10 -15.40
C ARG A 18 14.54 4.19 -16.30
N GLU A 19 15.24 3.39 -17.10
CA GLU A 19 14.65 2.34 -17.94
C GLU A 19 14.88 0.97 -17.27
N ASP A 20 13.93 0.07 -17.47
CA ASP A 20 14.07 -1.33 -17.11
C ASP A 20 14.54 -2.12 -18.35
N ASN A 21 15.82 -2.47 -18.38
CA ASN A 21 16.44 -3.20 -19.50
C ASN A 21 16.27 -4.73 -19.40
N TYR A 22 15.51 -5.24 -18.42
CA TYR A 22 15.22 -6.66 -18.32
C TYR A 22 14.19 -7.05 -19.38
N ASP A 23 14.54 -7.99 -20.24
CA ASP A 23 13.75 -8.45 -21.40
C ASP A 23 12.92 -9.72 -21.13
N GLY A 24 13.08 -10.34 -19.95
CA GLY A 24 12.31 -11.52 -19.54
C GLY A 24 10.94 -11.20 -18.99
N THR A 25 10.25 -12.21 -18.46
CA THR A 25 8.95 -12.05 -17.81
C THR A 25 9.05 -11.11 -16.62
N LYS A 26 8.29 -10.02 -16.66
CA LYS A 26 8.27 -9.01 -15.59
C LYS A 26 7.59 -9.55 -14.34
N ARG A 27 8.22 -9.34 -13.20
CA ARG A 27 7.66 -9.65 -11.89
C ARG A 27 6.50 -8.72 -11.57
N VAL A 28 5.45 -9.24 -10.91
CA VAL A 28 4.43 -8.41 -10.28
C VAL A 28 4.92 -7.99 -8.90
N GLU A 29 4.96 -6.69 -8.62
CA GLU A 29 5.23 -6.19 -7.27
C GLU A 29 3.99 -6.32 -6.42
N LEU A 30 4.10 -7.07 -5.31
CA LEU A 30 2.99 -7.35 -4.39
C LEU A 30 3.07 -6.58 -3.08
N HIS A 31 4.16 -5.82 -2.85
CA HIS A 31 4.40 -5.03 -1.65
C HIS A 31 5.00 -3.68 -2.03
N CYS A 32 4.16 -2.67 -2.15
CA CYS A 32 4.60 -1.34 -2.57
C CYS A 32 3.87 -0.25 -1.79
N HIS A 33 4.65 0.71 -1.28
CA HIS A 33 4.16 1.85 -0.51
C HIS A 33 4.15 3.12 -1.33
N THR A 34 3.08 3.89 -1.19
CA THR A 34 2.98 5.25 -1.70
C THR A 34 3.35 6.25 -0.60
N LYS A 35 3.38 7.54 -0.95
CA LYS A 35 3.53 8.62 0.04
C LYS A 35 2.42 8.66 1.12
N MET A 36 1.34 7.86 0.97
CA MET A 36 0.31 7.71 2.01
C MET A 36 0.79 6.82 3.16
N SER A 37 1.85 6.02 2.96
CA SER A 37 2.60 5.38 4.04
C SER A 37 3.52 6.39 4.69
N ALA A 38 3.02 7.08 5.73
CA ALA A 38 3.72 8.17 6.39
C ALA A 38 5.11 7.75 6.88
N MET A 39 6.13 8.58 6.58
CA MET A 39 7.55 8.37 6.92
C MET A 39 8.21 7.15 6.27
N ASP A 40 7.58 6.54 5.25
CA ASP A 40 8.07 5.36 4.56
C ASP A 40 8.07 5.55 3.03
N GLY A 41 6.91 5.73 2.40
CA GLY A 41 6.81 5.95 0.97
C GLY A 41 7.10 7.39 0.53
N LEU A 42 7.83 7.56 -0.58
CA LEU A 42 8.16 8.86 -1.16
C LEU A 42 7.35 9.19 -2.41
N ASN A 43 7.02 8.19 -3.21
CA ASN A 43 6.37 8.37 -4.49
C ASN A 43 4.85 8.47 -4.35
N ASP A 44 4.22 9.32 -5.17
CA ASP A 44 2.79 9.23 -5.35
C ASP A 44 2.39 7.98 -6.16
N VAL A 45 1.16 7.55 -5.97
CA VAL A 45 0.65 6.33 -6.61
C VAL A 45 0.62 6.43 -8.13
N GLU A 46 0.36 7.62 -8.67
CA GLU A 46 0.34 7.83 -10.13
C GLU A 46 1.72 7.58 -10.75
N THR A 47 2.79 8.05 -10.09
CA THR A 47 4.18 7.80 -10.50
C THR A 47 4.52 6.30 -10.45
N ILE A 48 4.09 5.59 -9.41
CA ILE A 48 4.28 4.14 -9.27
C ILE A 48 3.60 3.41 -10.43
N VAL A 49 2.31 3.68 -10.66
CA VAL A 49 1.52 3.03 -11.72
C VAL A 49 2.10 3.32 -13.11
N LYS A 50 2.43 4.57 -13.40
CA LYS A 50 3.05 4.97 -14.69
C LYS A 50 4.40 4.32 -14.91
N THR A 51 5.22 4.21 -13.86
CA THR A 51 6.54 3.59 -13.97
C THR A 51 6.43 2.08 -14.19
N ALA A 52 5.57 1.40 -13.44
CA ALA A 52 5.32 -0.03 -13.63
C ALA A 52 4.79 -0.32 -15.06
N ALA A 53 3.84 0.49 -15.54
CA ALA A 53 3.31 0.39 -16.90
C ALA A 53 4.41 0.61 -17.97
N ARG A 54 5.25 1.65 -17.82
CA ARG A 54 6.35 1.94 -18.74
C ARG A 54 7.37 0.81 -18.78
N TRP A 55 7.63 0.15 -17.65
CA TRP A 55 8.53 -0.99 -17.56
C TRP A 55 7.91 -2.33 -18.01
N GLY A 56 6.65 -2.31 -18.45
CA GLY A 56 5.95 -3.49 -18.97
C GLY A 56 5.47 -4.47 -17.88
N HIS A 57 5.32 -4.03 -16.63
CA HIS A 57 4.72 -4.87 -15.59
C HIS A 57 3.22 -5.07 -15.86
N PRO A 58 2.71 -6.31 -15.77
CA PRO A 58 1.30 -6.59 -16.01
C PRO A 58 0.39 -6.12 -14.87
N ALA A 59 0.95 -5.97 -13.68
CA ALA A 59 0.23 -5.54 -12.48
C ALA A 59 1.17 -4.94 -11.45
N VAL A 60 0.61 -4.16 -10.52
CA VAL A 60 1.29 -3.65 -9.32
C VAL A 60 0.29 -3.61 -8.16
N ALA A 61 0.72 -4.06 -6.97
CA ALA A 61 -0.06 -3.92 -5.76
C ALA A 61 0.22 -2.57 -5.09
N ILE A 62 -0.80 -2.02 -4.45
CA ILE A 62 -0.70 -0.86 -3.58
C ILE A 62 -1.03 -1.34 -2.17
N THR A 63 -0.05 -1.28 -1.27
CA THR A 63 -0.11 -1.90 0.06
C THR A 63 0.42 -0.97 1.14
N ASP A 64 -0.18 0.22 1.23
CA ASP A 64 0.20 1.22 2.22
C ASP A 64 -0.02 0.73 3.66
N HIS A 65 0.74 1.26 4.61
CA HIS A 65 0.69 0.93 6.03
C HIS A 65 -0.67 1.28 6.67
N GLY A 66 -1.51 0.27 6.85
CA GLY A 66 -2.79 0.36 7.56
C GLY A 66 -3.82 1.29 6.93
N VAL A 67 -3.62 1.73 5.69
CA VAL A 67 -4.48 2.69 4.99
C VAL A 67 -4.73 2.29 3.53
N VAL A 68 -5.75 2.91 2.92
CA VAL A 68 -6.22 2.60 1.55
C VAL A 68 -6.49 3.87 0.72
N GLN A 69 -5.98 5.01 1.15
CA GLN A 69 -6.28 6.32 0.53
C GLN A 69 -5.80 6.43 -0.92
N SER A 70 -4.77 5.67 -1.30
CA SER A 70 -4.21 5.67 -2.66
C SER A 70 -5.08 4.96 -3.71
N PHE A 71 -6.08 4.18 -3.30
CA PHE A 71 -6.83 3.32 -4.22
C PHE A 71 -7.57 4.07 -5.34
N PRO A 72 -8.31 5.16 -5.05
CA PRO A 72 -8.99 5.91 -6.12
C PRO A 72 -8.01 6.49 -7.14
N ASP A 73 -6.87 7.02 -6.67
CA ASP A 73 -5.86 7.61 -7.54
C ASP A 73 -5.13 6.53 -8.37
N ALA A 74 -4.88 5.34 -7.77
CA ALA A 74 -4.33 4.20 -8.51
C ALA A 74 -5.25 3.75 -9.65
N ALA A 75 -6.55 3.61 -9.34
CA ALA A 75 -7.56 3.25 -10.34
C ALA A 75 -7.64 4.31 -11.46
N SER A 76 -7.65 5.58 -11.08
CA SER A 76 -7.67 6.71 -12.03
C SER A 76 -6.44 6.73 -12.94
N ALA A 77 -5.25 6.50 -12.36
CA ALA A 77 -4.00 6.45 -13.12
C ALA A 77 -4.00 5.30 -14.14
N ALA A 78 -4.41 4.09 -13.74
CA ALA A 78 -4.54 2.95 -14.65
C ALA A 78 -5.57 3.19 -15.75
N ALA A 79 -6.73 3.79 -15.41
CA ALA A 79 -7.76 4.12 -16.38
C ALA A 79 -7.31 5.17 -17.40
N LYS A 80 -6.51 6.17 -17.00
CA LYS A 80 -5.92 7.16 -17.91
C LYS A 80 -4.95 6.51 -18.88
N LEU A 81 -4.08 5.59 -18.41
CA LEU A 81 -3.14 4.87 -19.26
C LEU A 81 -3.86 3.97 -20.29
N ALA A 82 -4.94 3.31 -19.89
CA ALA A 82 -5.73 2.47 -20.78
C ALA A 82 -6.47 3.27 -21.88
N LYS A 83 -6.74 4.56 -21.64
CA LYS A 83 -7.45 5.48 -22.58
C LYS A 83 -6.50 6.39 -23.35
N ASP A 84 -5.19 6.21 -23.25
CA ASP A 84 -4.24 7.01 -24.03
C ASP A 84 -4.38 6.70 -25.52
N ASP A 85 -4.76 7.70 -26.33
CA ASP A 85 -5.03 7.52 -27.76
C ASP A 85 -3.78 7.14 -28.57
N LYS A 86 -2.58 7.44 -28.05
CA LYS A 86 -1.32 7.22 -28.76
C LYS A 86 -0.65 5.91 -28.38
N ASN A 87 -0.75 5.54 -27.10
CA ASN A 87 -0.09 4.35 -26.56
C ASN A 87 -0.89 3.77 -25.39
N PRO A 88 -2.03 3.10 -25.64
CA PRO A 88 -2.84 2.54 -24.58
C PRO A 88 -2.10 1.41 -23.85
N VAL A 89 -1.99 1.52 -22.54
CA VAL A 89 -1.34 0.50 -21.69
C VAL A 89 -2.32 0.03 -20.63
N ASN A 90 -2.56 -1.28 -20.59
CA ASN A 90 -3.37 -1.91 -19.57
C ASN A 90 -2.47 -2.44 -18.44
N ILE A 91 -2.58 -1.87 -17.27
CA ILE A 91 -1.93 -2.36 -16.05
C ILE A 91 -3.00 -2.67 -15.00
N LYS A 92 -2.91 -3.85 -14.39
CA LYS A 92 -3.81 -4.25 -13.31
C LYS A 92 -3.35 -3.67 -11.98
N ILE A 93 -4.25 -3.01 -11.27
CA ILE A 93 -4.03 -2.61 -9.88
C ILE A 93 -4.50 -3.74 -8.96
N ILE A 94 -3.61 -4.18 -8.07
CA ILE A 94 -3.93 -5.10 -6.99
C ILE A 94 -4.09 -4.27 -5.72
N TYR A 95 -5.29 -4.28 -5.15
CA TYR A 95 -5.60 -3.53 -3.94
C TYR A 95 -5.24 -4.34 -2.71
N GLY A 96 -4.47 -3.75 -1.81
CA GLY A 96 -4.07 -4.39 -0.56
C GLY A 96 -3.68 -3.38 0.51
N MET A 97 -3.30 -3.88 1.67
CA MET A 97 -2.72 -3.05 2.73
C MET A 97 -1.64 -3.82 3.47
N GLU A 98 -0.69 -3.13 4.06
CA GLU A 98 0.19 -3.69 5.06
C GLU A 98 -0.37 -3.42 6.46
N GLY A 99 -0.91 -4.47 7.10
CA GLY A 99 -1.51 -4.38 8.42
C GLY A 99 -0.50 -4.58 9.56
N TYR A 100 -0.75 -3.96 10.70
CA TYR A 100 0.01 -4.17 11.94
C TYR A 100 -0.67 -5.23 12.79
N VAL A 101 -0.38 -6.51 12.47
CA VAL A 101 -1.04 -7.66 13.11
C VAL A 101 -0.46 -7.96 14.48
N PHE A 102 -1.33 -8.36 15.40
CA PHE A 102 -0.94 -8.94 16.69
C PHE A 102 -1.82 -10.14 17.04
N ASP A 103 -1.29 -11.00 17.88
CA ASP A 103 -2.05 -12.13 18.44
C ASP A 103 -2.86 -11.63 19.64
N ASP A 104 -4.17 -11.76 19.54
CA ASP A 104 -5.12 -11.33 20.57
C ASP A 104 -5.65 -12.48 21.44
N SER A 105 -5.20 -13.73 21.19
CA SER A 105 -5.66 -14.91 21.94
C SER A 105 -5.33 -14.86 23.43
N ASP A 106 -4.24 -14.17 23.79
CA ASP A 106 -3.73 -14.02 25.17
C ASP A 106 -3.83 -12.56 25.67
N CYS A 107 -4.65 -11.73 25.02
CA CYS A 107 -4.90 -10.35 25.44
C CYS A 107 -6.15 -10.18 26.32
N ILE A 108 -6.84 -11.27 26.63
CA ILE A 108 -8.10 -11.25 27.40
C ILE A 108 -7.78 -11.20 28.89
N ASN A 109 -8.20 -10.13 29.55
CA ASN A 109 -8.11 -9.99 31.01
C ASN A 109 -9.19 -10.85 31.70
N GLU A 110 -9.07 -11.04 33.02
CA GLU A 110 -10.05 -11.78 33.83
C GLU A 110 -11.49 -11.22 33.75
N ASP A 111 -11.62 -9.92 33.48
CA ASP A 111 -12.90 -9.22 33.28
C ASP A 111 -13.44 -9.30 31.84
N GLY A 112 -12.75 -10.03 30.95
CA GLY A 112 -13.10 -10.16 29.52
C GLY A 112 -12.69 -8.99 28.64
N SER A 113 -12.05 -7.94 29.18
CA SER A 113 -11.50 -6.84 28.39
C SER A 113 -10.22 -7.27 27.67
N ILE A 114 -9.92 -6.60 26.55
CA ILE A 114 -8.72 -6.90 25.75
C ILE A 114 -7.67 -5.82 25.97
N ASP A 115 -6.56 -6.16 26.63
CA ASP A 115 -5.40 -5.27 26.77
C ASP A 115 -4.38 -5.49 25.63
N TYR A 116 -4.70 -4.95 24.46
CA TYR A 116 -3.83 -5.06 23.27
C TYR A 116 -2.68 -4.04 23.26
N LYS A 117 -2.67 -3.04 24.15
CA LYS A 117 -1.70 -1.93 24.12
C LYS A 117 -0.27 -2.37 24.39
N LYS A 118 -0.09 -3.40 25.20
CA LYS A 118 1.22 -3.96 25.58
C LYS A 118 1.79 -4.92 24.53
N LYS A 119 1.00 -5.40 23.57
CA LYS A 119 1.45 -6.36 22.57
C LYS A 119 2.29 -5.69 21.47
N GLY A 120 3.36 -6.36 21.06
CA GLY A 120 4.08 -6.03 19.83
C GLY A 120 3.21 -6.29 18.60
N THR A 121 3.57 -5.69 17.46
CA THR A 121 2.91 -5.97 16.20
C THR A 121 3.93 -6.43 15.16
N ASN A 122 3.51 -7.32 14.27
CA ASN A 122 4.23 -7.71 13.07
C ASN A 122 3.52 -7.12 11.85
N HIS A 123 4.20 -7.08 10.71
CA HIS A 123 3.60 -6.66 9.45
C HIS A 123 2.99 -7.86 8.72
N ILE A 124 1.87 -7.64 8.07
CA ILE A 124 1.21 -8.62 7.21
C ILE A 124 0.68 -7.92 5.97
N ILE A 125 0.95 -8.47 4.80
CA ILE A 125 0.37 -7.99 3.55
C ILE A 125 -0.96 -8.72 3.33
N LEU A 126 -2.02 -7.95 3.12
CA LEU A 126 -3.36 -8.44 2.82
C LEU A 126 -3.76 -7.92 1.44
N LEU A 127 -4.04 -8.81 0.50
CA LEU A 127 -4.41 -8.48 -0.88
C LEU A 127 -5.85 -8.87 -1.16
N ALA A 128 -6.59 -8.00 -1.85
CA ALA A 128 -7.95 -8.30 -2.29
C ALA A 128 -7.92 -9.20 -3.54
N ALA A 129 -8.37 -10.44 -3.40
CA ALA A 129 -8.56 -11.35 -4.52
C ALA A 129 -9.92 -11.17 -5.21
N THR A 130 -10.92 -10.69 -4.47
CA THR A 130 -12.30 -10.50 -4.93
C THR A 130 -12.86 -9.15 -4.50
N GLN A 131 -14.02 -8.76 -5.02
CA GLN A 131 -14.74 -7.57 -4.58
C GLN A 131 -15.17 -7.67 -3.10
N GLU A 132 -15.52 -8.86 -2.63
CA GLU A 132 -15.79 -9.08 -1.21
C GLU A 132 -14.52 -8.91 -0.36
N GLY A 133 -13.39 -9.43 -0.84
CA GLY A 133 -12.09 -9.21 -0.21
C GLY A 133 -11.74 -7.73 -0.08
N LEU A 134 -12.01 -6.92 -1.12
CA LEU A 134 -11.80 -5.48 -1.06
C LEU A 134 -12.66 -4.80 0.02
N LYS A 135 -13.95 -5.17 0.11
CA LYS A 135 -14.84 -4.70 1.19
C LYS A 135 -14.33 -5.13 2.57
N ASN A 136 -13.82 -6.35 2.67
CA ASN A 136 -13.28 -6.87 3.92
C ASN A 136 -12.00 -6.14 4.34
N ILE A 137 -11.12 -5.77 3.40
CA ILE A 137 -9.99 -4.89 3.67
C ILE A 137 -10.47 -3.54 4.21
N TYR A 138 -11.49 -2.91 3.63
CA TYR A 138 -12.05 -1.65 4.15
C TYR A 138 -12.58 -1.79 5.58
N LYS A 139 -13.28 -2.91 5.89
CA LYS A 139 -13.74 -3.18 7.26
C LYS A 139 -12.57 -3.34 8.24
N MET A 140 -11.54 -4.09 7.85
CA MET A 140 -10.34 -4.28 8.67
C MET A 140 -9.60 -2.96 8.92
N VAL A 141 -9.43 -2.12 7.89
CA VAL A 141 -8.85 -0.77 8.05
C VAL A 141 -9.69 0.07 9.01
N SER A 142 -11.02 0.10 8.83
CA SER A 142 -11.91 0.87 9.71
C SER A 142 -11.79 0.42 11.17
N LEU A 143 -11.84 -0.88 11.43
CA LEU A 143 -11.71 -1.43 12.79
C LEU A 143 -10.34 -1.11 13.40
N SER A 144 -9.27 -1.22 12.63
CA SER A 144 -7.92 -0.93 13.12
C SER A 144 -7.73 0.53 13.54
N HIS A 145 -8.46 1.46 12.92
CA HIS A 145 -8.43 2.89 13.26
C HIS A 145 -9.42 3.30 14.35
N ILE A 146 -10.61 2.70 14.38
CA ILE A 146 -11.67 3.12 15.31
C ILE A 146 -11.54 2.38 16.66
N GLU A 147 -11.31 1.06 16.63
CA GLU A 147 -11.36 0.23 17.83
C GLU A 147 -9.98 -0.15 18.36
N TYR A 148 -9.02 -0.42 17.48
CA TYR A 148 -7.73 -1.00 17.87
C TYR A 148 -6.54 -0.04 17.70
N PHE A 149 -6.77 1.25 17.53
CA PHE A 149 -5.71 2.23 17.37
C PHE A 149 -4.93 2.44 18.68
N TYR A 150 -3.63 2.18 18.61
CA TYR A 150 -2.69 2.60 19.65
C TYR A 150 -1.34 2.90 19.01
N ARG A 151 -1.00 4.19 18.90
CA ARG A 151 0.16 4.73 18.18
C ARG A 151 0.12 4.49 16.66
N LYS A 152 -0.49 3.38 16.23
CA LYS A 152 -0.69 2.97 14.85
C LYS A 152 -1.96 2.11 14.74
N PRO A 153 -2.54 1.95 13.54
CA PRO A 153 -3.74 1.14 13.36
C PRO A 153 -3.37 -0.35 13.48
N ARG A 154 -3.78 -0.97 14.58
CA ARG A 154 -3.44 -2.35 14.91
C ARG A 154 -4.55 -3.30 14.46
N LEU A 155 -4.19 -4.51 14.11
CA LEU A 155 -5.11 -5.48 13.56
C LEU A 155 -5.03 -6.81 14.32
N PRO A 156 -6.05 -7.18 15.14
CA PRO A 156 -6.09 -8.46 15.80
C PRO A 156 -6.18 -9.63 14.81
N LYS A 157 -5.56 -10.75 15.09
CA LYS A 157 -5.70 -11.98 14.29
C LYS A 157 -7.14 -12.46 14.18
N SER A 158 -7.94 -12.29 15.24
CA SER A 158 -9.38 -12.62 15.23
C SER A 158 -10.16 -11.82 14.22
N VAL A 159 -9.83 -10.52 14.04
CA VAL A 159 -10.45 -9.64 13.03
C VAL A 159 -10.07 -10.10 11.63
N ILE A 160 -8.79 -10.43 11.38
CA ILE A 160 -8.36 -10.99 10.09
C ILE A 160 -9.13 -12.29 9.80
N SER A 161 -9.20 -13.20 10.76
CA SER A 161 -9.92 -14.47 10.62
C SER A 161 -11.41 -14.27 10.28
N LYS A 162 -12.04 -13.27 10.89
CA LYS A 162 -13.45 -12.93 10.65
C LYS A 162 -13.69 -12.38 9.24
N TYR A 163 -12.77 -11.61 8.70
CA TYR A 163 -12.92 -10.90 7.41
C TYR A 163 -11.97 -11.43 6.31
N ARG A 164 -11.52 -12.67 6.42
CA ARG A 164 -10.55 -13.26 5.48
C ARG A 164 -11.13 -13.65 4.11
N GLU A 165 -12.44 -13.72 3.98
CA GLU A 165 -13.07 -14.13 2.73
C GLU A 165 -12.68 -13.21 1.56
N GLY A 166 -12.16 -13.81 0.48
CA GLY A 166 -11.67 -13.08 -0.69
C GLY A 166 -10.40 -12.27 -0.46
N VAL A 167 -9.69 -12.48 0.65
CA VAL A 167 -8.40 -11.86 0.98
C VAL A 167 -7.31 -12.93 0.97
N ILE A 168 -6.16 -12.59 0.41
CA ILE A 168 -4.93 -13.39 0.36
C ILE A 168 -3.89 -12.72 1.26
#